data_fa4725cfa18b2db881ec1e4c48ab3322
#
_entry.id   fa4725cfa18b2db881ec1e4c48ab3322
#
_cell.length_a   1.000
_cell.length_b   1.000
_cell.length_c   1.000
_cell.angle_alpha   90.00
_cell.angle_beta   90.00
_cell.angle_gamma   90.00
#
_symmetry.space_group_name_H-M   'P 1'
#
loop_
_entity.id
_entity.type
_entity.pdbx_description
1 polymer ?
#
loop_
_entity_poly.entity_id
_entity_poly.type
_entity_poly.pdbx_seq_one_letter_code
_entity_poly.pdbx_strand_id
1 'polypeptide(L)' 'MEIKLTTSEIRTILQGCQYTLRLVGSNRDYRKIQSSEHFSTSNDVVLNDAFNVLGEIVSAIDCVQQATQQQTERI' A
#
# COMPACT_ATOMS: atom_id res chain seq x y z
N MET A 1 -2.45 22.01 -8.87
CA MET A 1 -1.52 22.26 -7.76
C MET A 1 -0.62 21.05 -7.56
N GLU A 2 0.66 21.26 -7.49
CA GLU A 2 1.61 20.16 -7.31
C GLU A 2 2.04 20.10 -5.85
N ILE A 3 1.91 18.92 -5.25
CA ILE A 3 2.32 18.69 -3.87
C ILE A 3 3.67 17.96 -3.90
N LYS A 4 4.67 18.56 -3.26
CA LYS A 4 5.98 17.95 -3.19
C LYS A 4 6.11 17.13 -1.92
N LEU A 5 6.39 15.85 -2.09
CA LEU A 5 6.58 14.92 -0.98
C LEU A 5 7.99 14.34 -1.05
N THR A 6 8.63 14.19 0.12
CA THR A 6 9.88 13.47 0.18
C THR A 6 9.61 11.98 0.02
N THR A 7 10.63 11.23 -0.34
CA THR A 7 10.51 9.78 -0.47
C THR A 7 10.04 9.16 0.85
N SER A 8 10.58 9.67 1.96
CA SER A 8 10.20 9.19 3.29
C SER A 8 8.72 9.44 3.58
N GLU A 9 8.22 10.62 3.18
CA GLU A 9 6.81 10.94 3.36
C GLU A 9 5.91 10.05 2.50
N ILE A 10 6.29 9.82 1.25
CA ILE A 10 5.56 8.94 0.36
C ILE A 10 5.45 7.54 0.97
N ARG A 11 6.58 7.02 1.44
CA ARG A 11 6.63 5.70 2.05
C ARG A 11 5.72 5.63 3.29
N THR A 12 5.79 6.64 4.14
CA THR A 12 4.98 6.70 5.36
C THR A 12 3.49 6.73 5.04
N ILE A 13 3.11 7.52 4.03
CA ILE A 13 1.71 7.61 3.62
C ILE A 13 1.21 6.24 3.12
N LEU A 14 2.01 5.57 2.30
CA LEU A 14 1.61 4.27 1.74
C LEU A 14 1.51 3.21 2.84
N GLN A 15 2.43 3.22 3.80
CA GLN A 15 2.34 2.30 4.95
C GLN A 15 1.10 2.59 5.79
N GLY A 16 0.76 3.86 5.97
CA GLY A 16 -0.45 4.25 6.68
C GLY A 16 -1.70 3.74 5.97
N CYS A 17 -1.73 3.83 4.65
CA CYS A 17 -2.83 3.30 3.86
C CYS A 17 -2.93 1.78 4.04
N GLN A 18 -1.80 1.08 4.02
CA GLN A 18 -1.76 -0.36 4.21
C GLN A 18 -2.33 -0.76 5.57
N TYR A 19 -1.94 -0.03 6.61
CA TYR A 19 -2.44 -0.25 7.96
C TYR A 19 -3.96 -0.03 8.01
N THR A 20 -4.43 1.05 7.41
CA THR A 20 -5.85 1.37 7.39
C THR A 20 -6.66 0.28 6.68
N LEU A 21 -6.14 -0.22 5.55
CA LEU A 21 -6.79 -1.30 4.82
C LEU A 21 -6.88 -2.57 5.67
N ARG A 22 -5.84 -2.83 6.45
CA ARG A 22 -5.84 -3.99 7.35
C ARG A 22 -6.94 -3.88 8.40
N LEU A 23 -7.13 -2.67 8.95
CA LEU A 23 -8.19 -2.45 9.92
C LEU A 23 -9.57 -2.69 9.30
N VAL A 24 -9.78 -2.16 8.10
CA VAL A 24 -11.05 -2.36 7.38
C VAL A 24 -11.27 -3.83 7.09
N GLY A 25 -10.23 -4.52 6.61
CA GLY A 25 -10.33 -5.94 6.28
C GLY A 25 -10.64 -6.83 7.47
N SER A 26 -10.30 -6.39 8.69
CA SER A 26 -10.60 -7.12 9.92
C SER A 26 -11.98 -6.77 10.48
N ASN A 27 -12.64 -5.78 9.93
CA ASN A 27 -13.93 -5.32 10.41
C ASN A 27 -15.03 -6.33 10.05
N ARG A 28 -15.88 -6.65 11.02
CA ARG A 28 -16.95 -7.63 10.82
C ARG A 28 -17.93 -7.20 9.75
N ASP A 29 -18.32 -5.94 9.78
CA ASP A 29 -19.30 -5.43 8.83
C ASP A 29 -18.73 -5.41 7.43
N TYR A 30 -17.45 -5.07 7.29
CA TYR A 30 -16.80 -5.12 5.98
C TYR A 30 -16.75 -6.55 5.44
N ARG A 31 -16.48 -7.53 6.30
CA ARG A 31 -16.46 -8.93 5.89
C ARG A 31 -17.83 -9.38 5.39
N LYS A 32 -18.89 -8.89 6.00
CA LYS A 32 -20.25 -9.18 5.54
C LYS A 32 -20.49 -8.58 4.17
N ILE A 33 -20.02 -7.36 3.95
CA ILE A 33 -20.15 -6.70 2.65
C ILE A 33 -19.43 -7.52 1.58
N GLN A 34 -18.19 -7.92 1.85
CA GLN A 34 -17.38 -8.66 0.87
C GLN A 34 -17.95 -10.06 0.61
N SER A 35 -18.64 -10.65 1.58
CA SER A 35 -19.24 -11.97 1.43
C SER A 35 -20.60 -11.92 0.74
N SER A 36 -21.15 -10.74 0.51
CA SER A 36 -22.45 -10.60 -0.15
C SER A 36 -22.38 -11.09 -1.59
N GLU A 37 -23.45 -11.76 -2.04
CA GLU A 37 -23.52 -12.19 -3.43
C GLU A 37 -23.59 -11.02 -4.40
N HIS A 38 -23.90 -9.83 -3.89
CA HIS A 38 -23.92 -8.61 -4.70
C HIS A 38 -22.59 -7.90 -4.77
N PHE A 39 -21.59 -8.37 -4.01
CA PHE A 39 -20.26 -7.78 -4.03
C PHE A 39 -19.51 -8.28 -5.28
N SER A 40 -19.13 -7.34 -6.12
CA SER A 40 -18.42 -7.69 -7.36
C SER A 40 -17.45 -6.59 -7.73
N THR A 41 -16.26 -6.98 -8.15
CA THR A 41 -15.25 -6.03 -8.64
C THR A 41 -14.67 -6.56 -9.95
N SER A 42 -14.04 -5.67 -10.70
CA SER A 42 -13.35 -6.07 -11.93
C SER A 42 -12.24 -7.07 -11.59
N ASN A 43 -12.20 -8.21 -12.29
CA ASN A 43 -11.18 -9.24 -12.11
C ASN A 43 -11.18 -9.85 -10.71
N ASP A 44 -12.32 -9.80 -10.03
CA ASP A 44 -12.48 -10.41 -8.69
C ASP A 44 -11.46 -9.91 -7.67
N VAL A 45 -11.01 -8.65 -7.80
CA VAL A 45 -10.08 -8.07 -6.83
C VAL A 45 -10.79 -7.80 -5.51
N VAL A 46 -10.10 -8.06 -4.42
CA VAL A 46 -10.63 -7.80 -3.08
C VAL A 46 -9.65 -6.89 -2.32
N LEU A 47 -10.06 -6.45 -1.13
CA LEU A 47 -9.27 -5.51 -0.34
C LEU A 47 -7.86 -6.04 -0.04
N ASN A 48 -7.73 -7.34 0.19
CA ASN A 48 -6.44 -7.93 0.47
C ASN A 48 -5.46 -7.78 -0.70
N ASP A 49 -5.97 -7.74 -1.93
CA ASP A 49 -5.12 -7.51 -3.09
C ASP A 49 -4.51 -6.12 -3.06
N ALA A 50 -5.30 -5.12 -2.67
CA ALA A 50 -4.79 -3.75 -2.53
C ALA A 50 -3.74 -3.67 -1.43
N PHE A 51 -3.97 -4.35 -0.30
CA PHE A 51 -3.01 -4.42 0.79
C PHE A 51 -1.67 -5.00 0.31
N ASN A 52 -1.73 -6.09 -0.45
CA ASN A 52 -0.52 -6.75 -0.95
C ASN A 52 0.22 -5.87 -1.96
N VAL A 53 -0.50 -5.20 -2.85
CA VAL A 53 0.11 -4.31 -3.83
C VAL A 53 0.81 -3.14 -3.15
N LEU A 54 0.19 -2.55 -2.12
CA LEU A 54 0.82 -1.48 -1.36
C LEU A 54 2.10 -1.97 -0.68
N GLY A 55 2.10 -3.18 -0.14
CA GLY A 55 3.28 -3.76 0.47
C GLY A 55 4.41 -3.93 -0.54
N GLU A 56 4.08 -4.36 -1.75
CA GLU A 56 5.07 -4.50 -2.81
C GLU A 56 5.66 -3.15 -3.22
N ILE A 57 4.82 -2.12 -3.28
CA ILE A 57 5.27 -0.78 -3.63
C ILE A 57 6.20 -0.23 -2.55
N VAL A 58 5.86 -0.41 -1.28
CA VAL A 58 6.72 0.03 -0.17
C VAL A 58 8.07 -0.68 -0.24
N SER A 59 8.09 -1.98 -0.51
CA SER A 59 9.34 -2.73 -0.66
C SER A 59 10.17 -2.22 -1.83
N ALA A 60 9.53 -1.88 -2.94
CA ALA A 60 10.22 -1.33 -4.10
C ALA A 60 10.84 0.03 -3.78
N ILE A 61 10.15 0.85 -3.00
CA ILE A 61 10.68 2.14 -2.57
C ILE A 61 11.93 1.93 -1.72
N ASP A 62 11.90 0.97 -0.80
CA ASP A 62 13.06 0.66 0.03
C ASP A 62 14.26 0.23 -0.81
N CYS A 63 14.03 -0.56 -1.85
CA CYS A 63 15.09 -0.98 -2.76
C CYS A 63 15.71 0.22 -3.48
N VAL A 64 14.88 1.15 -3.93
CA VAL A 64 15.37 2.35 -4.60
C VAL A 64 16.18 3.22 -3.65
N GLN A 65 15.72 3.38 -2.41
CA GLN A 65 16.45 4.17 -1.42
C GLN A 65 17.81 3.55 -1.09
N GLN A 66 17.86 2.23 -0.94
CA GLN A 66 19.11 1.54 -0.66
C GLN A 66 20.10 1.72 -1.81
N ALA A 67 19.63 1.59 -3.05
CA ALA A 67 20.49 1.78 -4.21
C ALA A 67 21.03 3.20 -4.27
N THR A 68 20.19 4.20 -3.98
CA THR A 68 20.62 5.60 -3.97
C THR A 68 21.65 5.86 -2.88
N GLN A 69 21.44 5.30 -1.69
CA GLN A 69 22.38 5.46 -0.59
C GLN A 69 23.74 4.83 -0.91
N GLN A 70 23.72 3.65 -1.51
CA GLN A 70 24.96 2.98 -1.90
C GLN A 70 25.74 3.81 -2.91
N GLN A 71 25.06 4.42 -3.87
CA GLN A 71 25.72 5.29 -4.84
C GLN A 71 26.35 6.49 -4.16
N THR A 72 25.67 7.07 -3.18
CA THR A 72 26.18 8.21 -2.44
C THR A 72 27.42 7.86 -1.64
N GLU A 73 27.44 6.68 -1.04
CA GLU A 73 28.55 6.24 -0.21
C GLU A 73 29.82 5.99 -1.01
N ARG A 74 29.70 5.76 -2.31
CA ARG A 74 30.88 5.51 -3.15
C ARG A 74 31.62 6.77 -3.53
N ILE A 75 31.05 7.90 -3.25
CA ILE A 75 31.72 9.17 -3.52
C ILE A 75 32.74 9.47 -2.43
#